data_9cb22868e4d3a97180d9352a9f2ba21a
#
_entry.id   9cb22868e4d3a97180d9352a9f2ba21a
#
_cell.length_a   1.000
_cell.length_b   1.000
_cell.length_c   1.000
_cell.angle_alpha   90.00
_cell.angle_beta   90.00
_cell.angle_gamma   90.00
#
_symmetry.space_group_name_H-M   'P 1'
#
loop_
_entity.id
_entity.type
_entity.pdbx_description
1 polymer ?
#
loop_
_entity_poly.entity_id
_entity_poly.type
_entity_poly.pdbx_seq_one_letter_code
_entity_poly.pdbx_strand_id
1 'polypeptide(L)'
;DMFREMFLVAGLSNLREMDAASIDTMEILRMATVNGAKAMRLNKSDVLAKGKFADIIMIDLKKPNMQPIHNIAKNIVYSGSKMNVKMTMINGKILYEDGKFLCCDDVEALYEECNAIKERLKDC
;
A
#
# COMPACT_ATOMS: atom_id res chain seq x y z
N ASP A 1 -2.37 -5.86 2.45
CA ASP A 1 -2.05 -4.50 2.97
C ASP A 1 -0.54 -4.31 2.93
N MET A 2 -0.07 -3.52 1.96
CA MET A 2 1.37 -3.30 1.75
C MET A 2 2.08 -2.68 2.97
N PHE A 3 1.42 -1.88 3.78
CA PHE A 3 2.02 -1.36 5.01
C PHE A 3 2.34 -2.49 5.99
N ARG A 4 1.44 -3.46 6.12
CA ARG A 4 1.65 -4.64 6.97
C ARG A 4 2.81 -5.50 6.44
N GLU A 5 2.93 -5.68 5.12
CA GLU A 5 4.04 -6.41 4.51
C GLU A 5 5.38 -5.70 4.76
N MET A 6 5.44 -4.38 4.62
CA MET A 6 6.64 -3.60 4.93
C MET A 6 7.05 -3.74 6.40
N PHE A 7 6.10 -3.65 7.33
CA PHE A 7 6.36 -3.87 8.76
C PHE A 7 6.89 -5.28 9.03
N LEU A 8 6.30 -6.29 8.40
CA LEU A 8 6.71 -7.68 8.55
C LEU A 8 8.13 -7.92 8.04
N VAL A 9 8.49 -7.36 6.88
CA VAL A 9 9.86 -7.41 6.34
C VAL A 9 10.86 -6.81 7.33
N ALA A 10 10.55 -5.64 7.90
CA ALA A 10 11.41 -5.02 8.92
C ALA A 10 11.56 -5.93 10.15
N GLY A 11 10.46 -6.44 10.68
CA GLY A 11 10.47 -7.28 11.87
C GLY A 11 11.22 -8.60 11.68
N LEU A 12 11.00 -9.28 10.55
CA LEU A 12 11.70 -10.53 10.23
C LEU A 12 13.19 -10.33 9.97
N SER A 13 13.57 -9.23 9.30
CA SER A 13 14.98 -8.90 9.10
C SER A 13 15.68 -8.65 10.43
N ASN A 14 15.07 -7.82 11.28
CA ASN A 14 15.63 -7.52 12.61
C ASN A 14 15.77 -8.79 13.47
N LEU A 15 14.80 -9.69 13.42
CA LEU A 15 14.84 -10.96 14.16
C LEU A 15 15.94 -11.88 13.61
N ARG A 16 16.05 -12.01 12.29
CA ARG A 16 17.06 -12.88 11.65
C ARG A 16 18.48 -12.42 11.95
N GLU A 17 18.73 -11.12 11.86
CA GLU A 17 20.07 -10.55 12.07
C GLU A 17 20.35 -10.22 13.55
N MET A 18 19.36 -10.37 14.45
CA MET A 18 19.43 -9.96 15.86
C MET A 18 19.89 -8.50 16.03
N ASP A 19 19.50 -7.64 15.08
CA ASP A 19 19.85 -6.22 15.04
C ASP A 19 18.61 -5.39 14.63
N ALA A 20 18.23 -4.43 15.49
CA ALA A 20 17.08 -3.55 15.23
C ALA A 20 17.30 -2.56 14.06
N ALA A 21 18.52 -2.44 13.57
CA ALA A 21 18.89 -1.59 12.42
C ALA A 21 19.32 -2.39 11.20
N SER A 22 18.97 -3.67 11.11
CA SER A 22 19.44 -4.61 10.08
C SER A 22 19.07 -4.22 8.66
N ILE A 23 18.00 -3.44 8.47
CA ILE A 23 17.52 -3.02 7.14
C ILE A 23 17.12 -1.55 7.13
N ASP A 24 17.52 -0.83 6.07
CA ASP A 24 17.07 0.55 5.86
C ASP A 24 15.62 0.59 5.40
N THR A 25 14.82 1.46 6.03
CA THR A 25 13.41 1.68 5.68
C THR A 25 13.20 2.17 4.24
N MET A 26 14.16 2.90 3.67
CA MET A 26 14.10 3.28 2.25
C MET A 26 14.25 2.08 1.33
N GLU A 27 15.00 1.05 1.72
CA GLU A 27 15.09 -0.19 0.97
C GLU A 27 13.78 -0.96 1.03
N ILE A 28 13.14 -1.03 2.18
CA ILE A 28 11.80 -1.64 2.32
C ILE A 28 10.78 -0.92 1.43
N LEU A 29 10.79 0.42 1.39
CA LEU A 29 9.92 1.18 0.49
C LEU A 29 10.22 0.89 -0.99
N ARG A 30 11.48 0.70 -1.35
CA ARG A 30 11.85 0.27 -2.71
C ARG A 30 11.35 -1.14 -3.04
N MET A 31 11.39 -2.06 -2.09
CA MET A 31 10.81 -3.40 -2.26
C MET A 31 9.32 -3.33 -2.54
N ALA A 32 8.60 -2.48 -1.80
CA ALA A 32 7.15 -2.28 -1.93
C ALA A 32 6.73 -1.51 -3.20
N THR A 33 7.65 -0.85 -3.90
CA THR A 33 7.38 -0.01 -5.07
C THR A 33 8.20 -0.43 -6.29
N VAL A 34 9.42 0.07 -6.43
CA VAL A 34 10.28 -0.10 -7.60
C VAL A 34 10.57 -1.57 -7.89
N ASN A 35 10.92 -2.35 -6.85
CA ASN A 35 11.29 -3.76 -7.04
C ASN A 35 10.06 -4.60 -7.42
N GLY A 36 8.90 -4.33 -6.80
CA GLY A 36 7.65 -4.96 -7.17
C GLY A 36 7.27 -4.68 -8.62
N ALA A 37 7.33 -3.43 -9.05
CA ALA A 37 7.06 -3.03 -10.43
C ALA A 37 8.01 -3.71 -11.42
N LYS A 38 9.30 -3.78 -11.12
CA LYS A 38 10.29 -4.49 -11.94
C LYS A 38 10.00 -5.99 -12.04
N ALA A 39 9.68 -6.64 -10.94
CA ALA A 39 9.33 -8.07 -10.91
C ALA A 39 8.11 -8.37 -11.80
N MET A 40 7.14 -7.45 -11.83
CA MET A 40 5.96 -7.53 -12.69
C MET A 40 6.18 -7.00 -14.11
N ARG A 41 7.37 -6.54 -14.46
CA ARG A 41 7.74 -5.91 -15.75
C ARG A 41 6.94 -4.63 -16.05
N LEU A 42 6.50 -3.91 -15.02
CA LEU A 42 5.76 -2.64 -15.12
C LEU A 42 6.72 -1.45 -15.17
N ASN A 43 7.52 -1.35 -16.22
CA ASN A 43 8.61 -0.37 -16.34
C ASN A 43 8.15 1.10 -16.40
N LYS A 44 6.84 1.37 -16.49
CA LYS A 44 6.27 2.71 -16.49
C LYS A 44 5.59 3.09 -15.16
N SER A 45 5.47 2.15 -14.21
CA SER A 45 4.81 2.33 -12.90
C SER A 45 5.77 2.21 -11.72
N ASP A 46 7.07 2.24 -11.97
CA ASP A 46 8.11 1.98 -10.96
C ASP A 46 8.48 3.22 -10.12
N VAL A 47 8.42 4.40 -10.69
CA VAL A 47 8.80 5.67 -10.03
C VAL A 47 7.94 6.84 -10.51
N LEU A 48 7.85 7.88 -9.68
CA LEU A 48 7.26 9.16 -10.08
C LEU A 48 8.27 9.96 -10.88
N ALA A 49 8.14 9.95 -12.21
CA ALA A 49 9.02 10.66 -13.11
C ALA A 49 8.30 11.05 -14.42
N LYS A 50 8.82 12.05 -15.13
CA LYS A 50 8.31 12.44 -16.45
C LYS A 50 8.33 11.25 -17.42
N GLY A 51 7.21 10.99 -18.08
CA GLY A 51 7.06 9.87 -19.04
C GLY A 51 6.67 8.53 -18.42
N LYS A 52 6.46 8.48 -17.11
CA LYS A 52 5.89 7.33 -16.38
C LYS A 52 4.38 7.47 -16.23
N PHE A 53 3.71 6.38 -15.90
CA PHE A 53 2.29 6.44 -15.55
C PHE A 53 2.07 7.18 -14.23
N ALA A 54 0.93 7.84 -14.11
CA ALA A 54 0.52 8.49 -12.87
C ALA A 54 -0.18 7.46 -11.95
N ASP A 55 0.61 6.48 -11.47
CA ASP A 55 0.21 5.50 -10.48
C ASP A 55 0.70 6.00 -9.11
N ILE A 56 -0.19 6.60 -8.34
CA ILE A 56 0.16 7.41 -7.17
C ILE A 56 -0.76 7.06 -6.01
N ILE A 57 -0.19 6.91 -4.82
CA ILE A 57 -0.94 6.97 -3.57
C ILE A 57 -0.56 8.24 -2.80
N MET A 58 -1.55 8.82 -2.13
CA MET A 58 -1.34 9.92 -1.18
C MET A 58 -1.58 9.39 0.23
N ILE A 59 -0.61 9.61 1.12
CA ILE A 59 -0.65 9.13 2.51
C ILE A 59 -0.86 10.33 3.43
N ASP A 60 -1.88 10.26 4.29
CA ASP A 60 -2.16 11.26 5.31
C ASP A 60 -1.22 11.04 6.51
N LEU A 61 -0.28 11.97 6.68
CA LEU A 61 0.66 11.97 7.79
C LEU A 61 0.12 12.64 9.07
N LYS A 62 -1.09 13.23 9.04
CA LYS A 62 -1.67 13.91 10.21
C LYS A 62 -2.46 12.97 11.14
N LYS A 63 -2.59 11.70 10.79
CA LYS A 63 -3.25 10.70 11.63
C LYS A 63 -2.45 10.44 12.92
N PRO A 64 -3.11 10.11 14.05
CA PRO A 64 -2.43 9.89 15.34
C PRO A 64 -1.31 8.84 15.29
N ASN A 65 -1.48 7.75 14.53
CA ASN A 65 -0.47 6.70 14.37
C ASN A 65 0.80 7.17 13.65
N MET A 66 0.73 8.30 12.92
CA MET A 66 1.87 8.87 12.21
C MET A 66 2.61 9.94 13.03
N GLN A 67 2.19 10.22 14.27
CA GLN A 67 2.78 11.25 15.12
C GLN A 67 3.57 10.63 16.27
N PRO A 68 4.68 11.29 16.68
CA PRO A 68 5.36 12.41 16.04
C PRO A 68 6.11 11.98 14.77
N ILE A 69 6.28 12.91 13.82
CA ILE A 69 7.04 12.66 12.59
C ILE A 69 8.52 12.96 12.85
N HIS A 70 9.33 11.93 12.97
CA HIS A 70 10.80 12.05 13.06
C HIS A 70 11.46 11.76 11.71
N ASN A 71 10.96 10.73 11.01
CA ASN A 71 11.43 10.32 9.70
C ASN A 71 10.26 9.70 8.94
N ILE A 72 9.88 10.31 7.82
CA ILE A 72 8.69 9.91 7.05
C ILE A 72 8.76 8.45 6.62
N ALA A 73 9.92 7.98 6.14
CA ALA A 73 10.08 6.59 5.70
C ALA A 73 9.89 5.61 6.86
N LYS A 74 10.47 5.90 8.04
CA LYS A 74 10.29 5.09 9.25
C LYS A 74 8.83 5.12 9.71
N ASN A 75 8.20 6.28 9.73
CA ASN A 75 6.78 6.38 10.09
C ASN A 75 5.89 5.56 9.15
N ILE A 76 6.13 5.59 7.84
CA ILE A 76 5.38 4.80 6.86
C ILE A 76 5.56 3.31 7.11
N VAL A 77 6.80 2.84 7.30
CA VAL A 77 7.11 1.41 7.45
C VAL A 77 6.63 0.85 8.79
N TYR A 78 6.86 1.57 9.90
CA TYR A 78 6.60 1.06 11.25
C TYR A 78 5.24 1.43 11.82
N SER A 79 4.65 2.55 11.38
CA SER A 79 3.40 3.09 11.95
C SER A 79 2.28 3.24 10.92
N GLY A 80 2.60 3.21 9.63
CA GLY A 80 1.64 3.35 8.56
C GLY A 80 0.66 2.18 8.47
N SER A 81 -0.52 2.46 7.96
CA SER A 81 -1.57 1.48 7.71
C SER A 81 -2.39 1.88 6.48
N LYS A 82 -3.19 0.96 5.96
CA LYS A 82 -4.15 1.26 4.88
C LYS A 82 -5.09 2.42 5.20
N MET A 83 -5.35 2.68 6.48
CA MET A 83 -6.20 3.80 6.93
C MET A 83 -5.55 5.18 6.75
N ASN A 84 -4.25 5.21 6.43
CA ASN A 84 -3.53 6.44 6.11
C ASN A 84 -3.60 6.79 4.61
N VAL A 85 -4.09 5.89 3.76
CA VAL A 85 -4.26 6.18 2.33
C VAL A 85 -5.40 7.18 2.16
N LYS A 86 -5.08 8.36 1.66
CA LYS A 86 -6.02 9.43 1.38
C LYS A 86 -6.55 9.38 -0.05
N MET A 87 -5.67 9.00 -1.00
CA MET A 87 -6.02 8.92 -2.42
C MET A 87 -5.23 7.79 -3.09
N THR A 88 -5.88 7.11 -4.02
CA THR A 88 -5.25 6.16 -4.95
C THR A 88 -5.58 6.55 -6.38
N MET A 89 -4.54 6.72 -7.19
CA MET A 89 -4.64 7.05 -8.61
C MET A 89 -3.93 5.98 -9.42
N ILE A 90 -4.52 5.54 -10.51
CA ILE A 90 -3.93 4.61 -11.48
C ILE A 90 -4.06 5.21 -12.87
N ASN A 91 -2.93 5.34 -13.55
CA ASN A 91 -2.83 5.94 -14.90
C ASN A 91 -3.56 7.31 -15.00
N GLY A 92 -3.43 8.13 -13.95
CA GLY A 92 -4.05 9.45 -13.88
C GLY A 92 -5.54 9.47 -13.49
N LYS A 93 -6.18 8.30 -13.32
CA LYS A 93 -7.56 8.20 -12.86
C LYS A 93 -7.60 7.96 -11.35
N ILE A 94 -8.29 8.81 -10.61
CA ILE A 94 -8.49 8.63 -9.17
C ILE A 94 -9.54 7.53 -8.98
N LEU A 95 -9.19 6.48 -8.23
CA LEU A 95 -10.05 5.34 -7.94
C LEU A 95 -10.57 5.34 -6.51
N TYR A 96 -9.88 6.02 -5.61
CA TYR A 96 -10.25 6.16 -4.21
C TYR A 96 -9.79 7.53 -3.71
N GLU A 97 -10.65 8.23 -2.98
CA GLU A 97 -10.32 9.51 -2.34
C GLU A 97 -11.18 9.72 -1.11
N ASP A 98 -10.55 10.12 0.01
CA ASP A 98 -11.18 10.49 1.28
C ASP A 98 -12.29 9.52 1.74
N GLY A 99 -12.04 8.22 1.67
CA GLY A 99 -12.97 7.18 2.12
C GLY A 99 -13.97 6.71 1.07
N LYS A 100 -13.96 7.29 -0.14
CA LYS A 100 -14.91 6.96 -1.21
C LYS A 100 -14.21 6.19 -2.33
N PHE A 101 -14.82 5.10 -2.76
CA PHE A 101 -14.42 4.39 -3.97
C PHE A 101 -15.09 5.06 -5.19
N LEU A 102 -14.25 5.48 -6.15
CA LEU A 102 -14.69 6.13 -7.39
C LEU A 102 -14.59 5.17 -8.59
N CYS A 103 -14.22 3.93 -8.33
CA CYS A 103 -14.10 2.87 -9.33
C CYS A 103 -15.37 2.02 -9.47
N CYS A 104 -16.31 2.13 -8.55
CA CYS A 104 -17.63 1.47 -8.61
C CYS A 104 -18.70 2.40 -8.05
N ASP A 105 -19.89 2.34 -8.63
CA ASP A 105 -21.02 3.22 -8.24
C ASP A 105 -21.73 2.70 -6.99
N ASP A 106 -21.71 1.38 -6.76
CA ASP A 106 -22.37 0.73 -5.64
C ASP A 106 -21.47 -0.34 -5.01
N VAL A 107 -20.90 -0.01 -3.87
CA VAL A 107 -20.01 -0.91 -3.11
C VAL A 107 -20.82 -1.98 -2.38
N GLU A 108 -22.04 -1.67 -1.94
CA GLU A 108 -22.89 -2.62 -1.23
C GLU A 108 -23.36 -3.74 -2.16
N ALA A 109 -23.75 -3.42 -3.39
CA ALA A 109 -24.07 -4.43 -4.40
C ALA A 109 -22.88 -5.37 -4.68
N LEU A 110 -21.64 -4.86 -4.68
CA LEU A 110 -20.44 -5.68 -4.82
C LEU A 110 -20.26 -6.64 -3.63
N TYR A 111 -20.57 -6.19 -2.40
CA TYR A 111 -20.51 -7.06 -1.22
C TYR A 111 -21.57 -8.17 -1.28
N GLU A 112 -22.77 -7.87 -1.73
CA GLU A 112 -23.84 -8.87 -1.93
C GLU A 112 -23.43 -9.92 -2.96
N GLU A 113 -22.85 -9.50 -4.10
CA GLU A 113 -22.35 -10.42 -5.12
C GLU A 113 -21.22 -11.31 -4.58
N CYS A 114 -20.26 -10.76 -3.85
CA CYS A 114 -19.19 -11.54 -3.20
C CYS A 114 -19.76 -12.58 -2.22
N ASN A 115 -20.77 -12.22 -1.43
CA ASN A 115 -21.43 -13.15 -0.52
C ASN A 115 -22.19 -14.26 -1.27
N ALA A 116 -22.85 -13.93 -2.37
CA ALA A 116 -23.53 -14.93 -3.20
C ALA A 116 -22.53 -15.92 -3.85
N ILE A 117 -21.38 -15.45 -4.28
CA ILE A 117 -20.28 -16.32 -4.78
C ILE A 117 -19.79 -17.26 -3.68
N LYS A 118 -19.57 -16.75 -2.46
CA LYS A 118 -19.14 -17.55 -1.31
C LYS A 118 -20.12 -18.69 -1.01
N GLU A 119 -21.43 -18.42 -1.04
CA GLU A 119 -22.45 -19.47 -0.79
C GLU A 119 -22.41 -20.56 -1.86
N ARG A 120 -22.26 -20.19 -3.14
CA ARG A 120 -22.12 -21.16 -4.25
C ARG A 120 -20.89 -22.07 -4.11
N LEU A 121 -19.80 -21.55 -3.53
CA LEU A 121 -18.56 -22.32 -3.33
C LEU A 121 -18.64 -23.31 -2.15
N LYS A 122 -19.62 -23.19 -1.27
CA LYS A 122 -19.83 -24.17 -0.18
C LYS A 122 -20.39 -25.50 -0.68
N ASP A 123 -21.05 -25.48 -1.83
CA ASP A 123 -21.71 -26.66 -2.43
C ASP A 123 -20.78 -27.38 -3.43
N CYS A 124 -19.52 -26.96 -3.56
CA CYS A 124 -18.47 -27.59 -4.34
C CYS A 124 -17.48 -28.37 -3.49
#